data_0bfab755068687277d875da647073681
#
_entry.id   0bfab755068687277d875da647073681
#
_cell.length_a   1.000
_cell.length_b   1.000
_cell.length_c   1.000
_cell.angle_alpha   90.00
_cell.angle_beta   90.00
_cell.angle_gamma   90.00
#
_symmetry.space_group_name_H-M   'P 1'
#
loop_
_entity.id
_entity.type
_entity.pdbx_description
1 polymer ?
#
loop_
_entity_poly.entity_id
_entity_poly.type
_entity_poly.pdbx_seq_one_letter_code
_entity_poly.pdbx_strand_id
1 'polypeptide(L)'
;MGIFSDHELRSSPTYSSFNFLNKFIVTKTKSELLIINIRKAYQRILYERILSEMNNKTNVSQTLLFPVKFSFSESDFSILIKLKKALIHLGFIFEKFSNNEIEVSGIHPVFKHDGLDEFFNELIENEILNYKEHSSSMNDYLAKLICLSKSINISHLVNEQEQILLLNQLFACKDSKFTPENKKIYIQPHILVQLLNHNLIYL
;
A
#
# COMPACT_ATOMS: atom_id res chain seq x y z
N MET A 1 14.79 4.97 5.71
CA MET A 1 15.26 4.66 4.35
C MET A 1 14.02 4.62 3.49
N GLY A 2 13.88 5.54 2.52
CA GLY A 2 12.65 5.71 1.75
C GLY A 2 12.36 4.50 0.87
N ILE A 3 11.08 4.21 0.67
CA ILE A 3 10.56 3.09 -0.13
C ILE A 3 10.91 3.22 -1.63
N PHE A 4 11.56 4.31 -2.03
CA PHE A 4 11.81 4.68 -3.41
C PHE A 4 13.29 4.50 -3.77
N SER A 5 13.58 3.76 -4.85
CA SER A 5 14.93 3.61 -5.39
C SER A 5 15.25 4.74 -6.36
N ASP A 6 16.49 5.26 -6.34
CA ASP A 6 16.99 6.39 -7.15
C ASP A 6 16.92 6.21 -8.69
N HIS A 7 16.47 5.04 -9.18
CA HIS A 7 16.51 4.73 -10.62
C HIS A 7 15.34 5.26 -11.45
N GLU A 8 14.27 5.79 -10.82
CA GLU A 8 13.04 6.20 -11.53
C GLU A 8 12.95 7.70 -11.89
N LEU A 9 14.02 8.47 -11.66
CA LEU A 9 14.01 9.93 -11.84
C LEU A 9 14.20 10.43 -13.28
N ARG A 10 14.22 9.56 -14.30
CA ARG A 10 14.45 10.00 -15.68
C ARG A 10 13.16 10.09 -16.48
N SER A 11 12.76 11.33 -16.83
CA SER A 11 11.71 11.75 -17.79
C SER A 11 10.25 11.65 -17.33
N SER A 12 9.92 12.09 -16.12
CA SER A 12 8.52 12.22 -15.67
C SER A 12 7.90 13.56 -16.06
N PRO A 13 6.61 13.62 -16.42
CA PRO A 13 5.94 14.90 -16.59
C PRO A 13 6.02 15.71 -15.29
N THR A 14 6.48 16.96 -15.40
CA THR A 14 6.59 17.84 -14.24
C THR A 14 5.20 18.28 -13.83
N TYR A 15 4.67 17.71 -12.73
CA TYR A 15 3.45 18.18 -12.11
C TYR A 15 3.78 19.36 -11.20
N SER A 16 3.06 20.47 -11.35
CA SER A 16 3.02 21.47 -10.29
C SER A 16 2.06 20.93 -9.21
N SER A 17 2.56 20.68 -8.03
CA SER A 17 1.80 20.08 -6.93
C SER A 17 1.94 20.88 -5.64
N PHE A 18 0.87 20.92 -4.87
CA PHE A 18 0.79 21.56 -3.57
C PHE A 18 0.26 20.57 -2.53
N ASN A 19 1.00 20.41 -1.43
CA ASN A 19 0.56 19.58 -0.30
C ASN A 19 -0.39 20.38 0.59
N PHE A 20 -1.59 19.88 0.78
CA PHE A 20 -2.60 20.48 1.63
C PHE A 20 -2.85 19.61 2.87
N LEU A 21 -2.54 20.16 4.05
CA LEU A 21 -2.74 19.55 5.37
C LEU A 21 -2.08 18.16 5.56
N ASN A 22 -1.04 17.82 4.80
CA ASN A 22 -0.41 16.48 4.80
C ASN A 22 -1.41 15.33 4.54
N LYS A 23 -2.56 15.64 3.94
CA LYS A 23 -3.63 14.69 3.60
C LYS A 23 -3.94 14.65 2.12
N PHE A 24 -3.73 15.76 1.42
CA PHE A 24 -4.10 15.90 0.03
C PHE A 24 -2.96 16.51 -0.78
N ILE A 25 -2.83 16.08 -2.03
CA ILE A 25 -2.05 16.75 -3.06
C ILE A 25 -3.04 17.43 -4.00
N VAL A 26 -2.87 18.72 -4.19
CA VAL A 26 -3.55 19.49 -5.23
C VAL A 26 -2.60 19.63 -6.40
N THR A 27 -3.01 19.18 -7.57
CA THR A 27 -2.20 19.25 -8.80
C THR A 27 -3.05 19.59 -10.00
N LYS A 28 -2.40 20.18 -11.02
CA LYS A 28 -3.04 20.55 -12.28
C LYS A 28 -2.62 19.58 -13.38
N THR A 29 -3.60 19.02 -14.08
CA THR A 29 -3.39 18.40 -15.38
C THR A 29 -3.56 19.44 -16.51
N LYS A 30 -3.42 19.04 -17.76
CA LYS A 30 -3.61 19.96 -18.91
C LYS A 30 -4.97 20.65 -18.92
N SER A 31 -6.01 19.97 -18.41
CA SER A 31 -7.41 20.42 -18.51
C SER A 31 -8.13 20.55 -17.18
N GLU A 32 -7.58 20.04 -16.07
CA GLU A 32 -8.33 19.86 -14.84
C GLU A 32 -7.48 20.06 -13.60
N LEU A 33 -8.13 20.48 -12.51
CA LEU A 33 -7.56 20.46 -11.17
C LEU A 33 -7.92 19.12 -10.50
N LEU A 34 -6.95 18.49 -9.85
CA LEU A 34 -7.14 17.25 -9.10
C LEU A 34 -6.82 17.48 -7.62
N ILE A 35 -7.69 16.96 -6.73
CA ILE A 35 -7.43 16.89 -5.30
C ILE A 35 -7.33 15.41 -4.95
N ILE A 36 -6.11 14.97 -4.66
CA ILE A 36 -5.73 13.57 -4.48
C ILE A 36 -5.53 13.28 -3.00
N ASN A 37 -6.21 12.26 -2.47
CA ASN A 37 -5.98 11.79 -1.11
C ASN A 37 -4.69 10.95 -1.07
N ILE A 38 -3.67 11.44 -0.35
CA ILE A 38 -2.33 10.83 -0.25
C ILE A 38 -2.41 9.39 0.23
N ARG A 39 -3.14 9.12 1.32
CA ARG A 39 -3.26 7.78 1.89
C ARG A 39 -3.90 6.79 0.92
N LYS A 40 -4.97 7.19 0.24
CA LYS A 40 -5.67 6.35 -0.73
C LYS A 40 -4.81 6.08 -1.97
N ALA A 41 -4.07 7.10 -2.45
CA ALA A 41 -3.11 6.95 -3.54
C ALA A 41 -2.03 5.92 -3.18
N TYR A 42 -1.45 6.07 -1.99
CA TYR A 42 -0.45 5.15 -1.48
C TYR A 42 -0.98 3.72 -1.34
N GLN A 43 -2.20 3.54 -0.82
CA GLN A 43 -2.86 2.23 -0.72
C GLN A 43 -2.98 1.55 -2.09
N ARG A 44 -3.36 2.27 -3.14
CA ARG A 44 -3.47 1.73 -4.50
C ARG A 44 -2.11 1.32 -5.06
N ILE A 45 -1.12 2.19 -4.95
CA ILE A 45 0.26 1.93 -5.41
C ILE A 45 0.82 0.69 -4.71
N LEU A 46 0.70 0.65 -3.38
CA LEU A 46 1.19 -0.46 -2.58
C LEU A 46 0.50 -1.78 -2.92
N TYR A 47 -0.83 -1.76 -3.05
CA TYR A 47 -1.61 -2.93 -3.44
C TYR A 47 -1.14 -3.51 -4.77
N GLU A 48 -1.04 -2.71 -5.83
CA GLU A 48 -0.65 -3.20 -7.15
C GLU A 48 0.78 -3.72 -7.18
N ARG A 49 1.69 -3.06 -6.43
CA ARG A 49 3.07 -3.49 -6.28
C ARG A 49 3.15 -4.87 -5.60
N ILE A 50 2.55 -5.03 -4.41
CA ILE A 50 2.56 -6.29 -3.66
C ILE A 50 1.90 -7.41 -4.47
N LEU A 51 0.74 -7.14 -5.08
CA LEU A 51 0.06 -8.13 -5.90
C LEU A 51 0.92 -8.59 -7.08
N SER A 52 1.62 -7.68 -7.73
CA SER A 52 2.56 -8.00 -8.81
C SER A 52 3.75 -8.82 -8.32
N GLU A 53 4.36 -8.43 -7.21
CA GLU A 53 5.50 -9.15 -6.61
C GLU A 53 5.11 -10.58 -6.21
N MET A 54 3.96 -10.77 -5.57
CA MET A 54 3.46 -12.09 -5.18
C MET A 54 3.12 -12.97 -6.39
N ASN A 55 2.51 -12.41 -7.43
CA ASN A 55 2.16 -13.14 -8.64
C ASN A 55 3.39 -13.56 -9.45
N ASN A 56 4.42 -12.71 -9.50
CA ASN A 56 5.68 -12.97 -10.17
C ASN A 56 6.65 -13.80 -9.31
N LYS A 57 6.31 -14.06 -8.04
CA LYS A 57 7.13 -14.80 -7.06
C LYS A 57 8.55 -14.21 -6.92
N THR A 58 8.64 -12.90 -6.92
CA THR A 58 9.94 -12.20 -6.78
C THR A 58 10.53 -12.31 -5.38
N ASN A 59 9.71 -12.73 -4.38
CA ASN A 59 10.10 -12.99 -2.99
C ASN A 59 11.00 -11.90 -2.40
N VAL A 60 10.57 -10.64 -2.54
CA VAL A 60 11.30 -9.49 -1.97
C VAL A 60 11.29 -9.60 -0.45
N SER A 61 12.46 -9.80 0.15
CA SER A 61 12.62 -9.98 1.59
C SER A 61 13.84 -9.23 2.10
N GLN A 62 13.73 -8.73 3.33
CA GLN A 62 14.86 -8.25 4.12
C GLN A 62 15.06 -9.17 5.32
N THR A 63 16.30 -9.58 5.56
CA THR A 63 16.66 -10.39 6.72
C THR A 63 16.59 -9.55 7.99
N LEU A 64 16.00 -10.11 9.04
CA LEU A 64 16.01 -9.52 10.38
C LEU A 64 17.35 -9.81 11.06
N LEU A 65 17.82 -8.86 11.87
CA LEU A 65 19.04 -9.03 12.65
C LEU A 65 18.92 -10.19 13.67
N PHE A 66 17.74 -10.31 14.25
CA PHE A 66 17.36 -11.42 15.12
C PHE A 66 16.00 -11.96 14.70
N PRO A 67 15.83 -13.30 14.61
CA PRO A 67 14.54 -13.90 14.37
C PRO A 67 13.52 -13.52 15.46
N VAL A 68 12.28 -13.31 15.05
CA VAL A 68 11.16 -12.99 15.95
C VAL A 68 10.28 -14.22 16.13
N LYS A 69 9.94 -14.53 17.37
CA LYS A 69 9.12 -15.69 17.75
C LYS A 69 7.72 -15.26 18.11
N PHE A 70 6.75 -16.00 17.60
CA PHE A 70 5.33 -15.83 17.87
C PHE A 70 4.74 -17.17 18.30
N SER A 71 3.87 -17.15 19.32
CA SER A 71 3.13 -18.31 19.80
C SER A 71 1.63 -18.05 19.63
N PHE A 72 0.90 -19.01 19.10
CA PHE A 72 -0.51 -18.90 18.75
C PHE A 72 -1.34 -19.98 19.45
N SER A 73 -2.65 -19.77 19.53
CA SER A 73 -3.56 -20.86 19.87
C SER A 73 -3.58 -21.90 18.74
N GLU A 74 -4.07 -23.11 19.00
CA GLU A 74 -4.19 -24.16 17.99
C GLU A 74 -5.12 -23.73 16.83
N SER A 75 -6.20 -23.01 17.17
CA SER A 75 -7.14 -22.47 16.18
C SER A 75 -6.48 -21.45 15.25
N ASP A 76 -5.74 -20.49 15.83
CA ASP A 76 -5.09 -19.42 15.08
C ASP A 76 -3.93 -19.95 14.23
N PHE A 77 -3.16 -20.88 14.78
CA PHE A 77 -2.09 -21.54 14.04
C PHE A 77 -2.64 -22.34 12.83
N SER A 78 -3.80 -22.96 12.96
CA SER A 78 -4.47 -23.65 11.84
C SER A 78 -4.80 -22.72 10.68
N ILE A 79 -5.15 -21.46 10.97
CA ILE A 79 -5.37 -20.41 9.97
C ILE A 79 -4.03 -20.06 9.28
N LEU A 80 -2.99 -19.82 10.06
CA LEU A 80 -1.67 -19.46 9.54
C LEU A 80 -1.04 -20.55 8.67
N ILE A 81 -1.31 -21.84 8.97
CA ILE A 81 -0.88 -22.96 8.11
C ILE A 81 -1.46 -22.82 6.69
N LYS A 82 -2.73 -22.45 6.55
CA LYS A 82 -3.38 -22.25 5.23
C LYS A 82 -2.73 -21.08 4.46
N LEU A 83 -2.29 -20.04 5.17
CA LEU A 83 -1.71 -18.84 4.61
C LEU A 83 -0.19 -18.93 4.39
N LYS A 84 0.47 -19.95 4.94
CA LYS A 84 1.94 -20.10 4.92
C LYS A 84 2.55 -19.89 3.54
N LYS A 85 2.00 -20.53 2.52
CA LYS A 85 2.51 -20.43 1.15
C LYS A 85 2.42 -19.00 0.60
N ALA A 86 1.33 -18.31 0.87
CA ALA A 86 1.13 -16.94 0.42
C ALA A 86 2.00 -15.95 1.21
N LEU A 87 2.24 -16.19 2.50
CA LEU A 87 3.20 -15.43 3.31
C LEU A 87 4.63 -15.57 2.79
N ILE A 88 5.03 -16.77 2.37
CA ILE A 88 6.34 -16.99 1.73
C ILE A 88 6.42 -16.21 0.40
N HIS A 89 5.38 -16.23 -0.42
CA HIS A 89 5.34 -15.43 -1.65
C HIS A 89 5.37 -13.93 -1.39
N LEU A 90 4.84 -13.48 -0.24
CA LEU A 90 4.92 -12.10 0.22
C LEU A 90 6.34 -11.71 0.67
N GLY A 91 7.23 -12.67 0.91
CA GLY A 91 8.60 -12.41 1.33
C GLY A 91 8.91 -12.75 2.80
N PHE A 92 7.99 -13.44 3.49
CA PHE A 92 8.32 -13.98 4.81
C PHE A 92 9.29 -15.16 4.71
N ILE A 93 10.31 -15.17 5.55
CA ILE A 93 11.24 -16.29 5.73
C ILE A 93 11.02 -16.83 7.13
N PHE A 94 10.67 -18.11 7.20
CA PHE A 94 10.40 -18.82 8.44
C PHE A 94 11.51 -19.81 8.76
N GLU A 95 12.13 -19.69 9.94
CA GLU A 95 13.06 -20.71 10.47
C GLU A 95 12.29 -21.85 11.14
N LYS A 96 11.20 -21.51 11.84
CA LYS A 96 10.29 -22.48 12.44
C LYS A 96 8.85 -22.13 12.06
N PHE A 97 8.07 -23.16 11.74
CA PHE A 97 6.63 -23.03 11.48
C PHE A 97 5.96 -24.35 11.88
N SER A 98 5.88 -24.62 13.18
CA SER A 98 5.36 -25.87 13.76
C SER A 98 5.04 -25.71 15.23
N ASN A 99 4.23 -26.60 15.80
CA ASN A 99 3.89 -26.65 17.22
C ASN A 99 3.30 -25.33 17.76
N ASN A 100 2.40 -24.72 16.99
CA ASN A 100 1.78 -23.44 17.33
C ASN A 100 2.76 -22.27 17.46
N GLU A 101 3.96 -22.43 16.94
CA GLU A 101 5.01 -21.41 16.95
C GLU A 101 5.49 -21.09 15.54
N ILE A 102 5.77 -19.80 15.32
CA ILE A 102 6.40 -19.28 14.12
C ILE A 102 7.63 -18.51 14.53
N GLU A 103 8.76 -18.78 13.87
CA GLU A 103 10.01 -18.03 14.00
C GLU A 103 10.33 -17.40 12.64
N VAL A 104 10.31 -16.06 12.60
CA VAL A 104 10.46 -15.26 11.39
C VAL A 104 11.86 -14.67 11.36
N SER A 105 12.65 -14.97 10.32
CA SER A 105 13.99 -14.42 10.11
C SER A 105 14.08 -13.43 8.93
N GLY A 106 13.02 -13.31 8.14
CA GLY A 106 12.94 -12.33 7.05
C GLY A 106 11.51 -11.89 6.78
N ILE A 107 11.36 -10.63 6.35
CA ILE A 107 10.07 -10.00 6.10
C ILE A 107 10.13 -9.13 4.84
N HIS A 108 8.98 -8.88 4.21
CA HIS A 108 8.90 -7.90 3.14
C HIS A 108 9.25 -6.49 3.67
N PRO A 109 10.02 -5.66 2.93
CA PRO A 109 10.46 -4.32 3.37
C PRO A 109 9.33 -3.33 3.72
N VAL A 110 8.10 -3.63 3.33
CA VAL A 110 6.93 -2.82 3.69
C VAL A 110 6.61 -2.86 5.18
N PHE A 111 6.99 -3.95 5.85
CA PHE A 111 6.75 -4.12 7.28
C PHE A 111 7.85 -3.47 8.10
N LYS A 112 7.45 -2.94 9.26
CA LYS A 112 8.37 -2.65 10.35
C LYS A 112 8.46 -3.86 11.27
N HIS A 113 9.62 -4.03 11.89
CA HIS A 113 9.86 -5.10 12.84
C HIS A 113 8.84 -5.11 14.00
N ASP A 114 8.53 -3.94 14.55
CA ASP A 114 7.61 -3.73 15.67
C ASP A 114 6.11 -3.80 15.31
N GLY A 115 5.78 -3.97 14.04
CA GLY A 115 4.40 -4.10 13.55
C GLY A 115 3.96 -5.53 13.23
N LEU A 116 4.82 -6.53 13.45
CA LEU A 116 4.53 -7.92 13.05
C LEU A 116 3.45 -8.59 13.90
N ASP A 117 3.42 -8.30 15.22
CA ASP A 117 2.36 -8.80 16.11
C ASP A 117 0.99 -8.30 15.65
N GLU A 118 0.87 -6.99 15.40
CA GLU A 118 -0.36 -6.38 14.94
C GLU A 118 -0.78 -6.97 13.57
N PHE A 119 0.17 -7.18 12.68
CA PHE A 119 -0.10 -7.79 11.37
C PHE A 119 -0.64 -9.21 11.48
N PHE A 120 -0.03 -10.09 12.28
CA PHE A 120 -0.53 -11.46 12.45
C PHE A 120 -1.91 -11.49 13.11
N ASN A 121 -2.17 -10.63 14.09
CA ASN A 121 -3.48 -10.51 14.71
C ASN A 121 -4.54 -10.02 13.70
N GLU A 122 -4.25 -8.96 12.94
CA GLU A 122 -5.15 -8.48 11.87
C GLU A 122 -5.41 -9.57 10.82
N LEU A 123 -4.40 -10.36 10.48
CA LEU A 123 -4.50 -11.46 9.51
C LEU A 123 -5.45 -12.56 10.00
N ILE A 124 -5.31 -12.97 11.26
CA ILE A 124 -6.15 -14.01 11.88
C ILE A 124 -7.59 -13.52 12.01
N GLU A 125 -7.80 -12.31 12.55
CA GLU A 125 -9.13 -11.72 12.71
C GLU A 125 -9.87 -11.59 11.38
N ASN A 126 -9.21 -11.11 10.33
CA ASN A 126 -9.82 -10.96 9.01
C ASN A 126 -10.12 -12.30 8.34
N GLU A 127 -9.28 -13.33 8.55
CA GLU A 127 -9.51 -14.67 8.00
C GLU A 127 -10.74 -15.33 8.64
N ILE A 128 -10.94 -15.13 9.94
CA ILE A 128 -12.13 -15.60 10.65
C ILE A 128 -13.40 -14.96 10.11
N LEU A 129 -13.35 -13.67 9.77
CA LEU A 129 -14.52 -12.87 9.43
C LEU A 129 -14.91 -12.90 7.94
N ASN A 130 -13.97 -13.01 6.99
CA ASN A 130 -14.21 -12.57 5.61
C ASN A 130 -13.62 -13.42 4.48
N TYR A 131 -13.12 -14.64 4.71
CA TYR A 131 -12.37 -15.40 3.70
C TYR A 131 -13.11 -15.67 2.36
N LYS A 132 -14.44 -15.62 2.29
CA LYS A 132 -15.18 -16.11 1.12
C LYS A 132 -15.78 -15.04 0.18
N GLU A 133 -15.83 -13.79 0.53
CA GLU A 133 -16.75 -12.89 -0.18
C GLU A 133 -16.12 -11.85 -1.14
N HIS A 134 -14.84 -11.49 -1.04
CA HIS A 134 -14.36 -10.25 -1.72
C HIS A 134 -13.03 -10.33 -2.44
N SER A 135 -12.40 -11.49 -2.63
CA SER A 135 -11.08 -11.60 -3.25
C SER A 135 -11.03 -12.65 -4.35
N SER A 136 -10.39 -12.30 -5.48
CA SER A 136 -10.24 -13.18 -6.64
C SER A 136 -9.22 -14.30 -6.41
N SER A 137 -8.28 -14.09 -5.48
CA SER A 137 -7.22 -15.04 -5.11
C SER A 137 -6.67 -14.75 -3.71
N MET A 138 -5.91 -15.70 -3.14
CA MET A 138 -5.20 -15.50 -1.87
C MET A 138 -4.20 -14.34 -1.93
N ASN A 139 -3.50 -14.18 -3.06
CA ASN A 139 -2.58 -13.07 -3.25
C ASN A 139 -3.30 -11.72 -3.26
N ASP A 140 -4.47 -11.65 -3.93
CA ASP A 140 -5.33 -10.47 -3.94
C ASP A 140 -5.81 -10.11 -2.53
N TYR A 141 -6.28 -11.11 -1.78
CA TYR A 141 -6.71 -10.95 -0.39
C TYR A 141 -5.60 -10.37 0.49
N LEU A 142 -4.41 -11.00 0.49
CA LEU A 142 -3.28 -10.52 1.28
C LEU A 142 -2.80 -9.14 0.86
N ALA A 143 -2.72 -8.85 -0.44
CA ALA A 143 -2.33 -7.55 -0.93
C ALA A 143 -3.31 -6.44 -0.46
N LYS A 144 -4.63 -6.72 -0.45
CA LYS A 144 -5.65 -5.81 0.10
C LYS A 144 -5.46 -5.61 1.60
N LEU A 145 -5.33 -6.69 2.36
CA LEU A 145 -5.14 -6.63 3.80
C LEU A 145 -3.93 -5.76 4.15
N ILE A 146 -2.79 -6.02 3.52
CA ILE A 146 -1.54 -5.31 3.78
C ILE A 146 -1.67 -3.82 3.49
N CYS A 147 -2.21 -3.43 2.34
CA CYS A 147 -2.32 -2.01 2.01
C CYS A 147 -3.28 -1.24 2.92
N LEU A 148 -4.14 -1.93 3.66
CA LEU A 148 -5.08 -1.36 4.62
C LEU A 148 -4.57 -1.40 6.06
N SER A 149 -3.62 -2.28 6.36
CA SER A 149 -3.08 -2.47 7.70
C SER A 149 -2.52 -1.18 8.30
N LYS A 150 -2.73 -1.03 9.59
CA LYS A 150 -2.18 0.08 10.39
C LYS A 150 -0.69 -0.08 10.65
N SER A 151 -0.19 -1.31 10.60
CA SER A 151 1.22 -1.65 10.78
C SER A 151 2.14 -1.09 9.68
N ILE A 152 1.54 -0.64 8.55
CA ILE A 152 2.28 -0.05 7.44
C ILE A 152 2.46 1.45 7.61
N ASN A 153 3.71 1.87 7.58
CA ASN A 153 4.04 3.27 7.64
C ASN A 153 3.82 3.95 6.28
N ILE A 154 2.81 4.81 6.22
CA ILE A 154 2.67 5.75 5.12
C ILE A 154 3.54 6.95 5.48
N SER A 155 4.70 7.08 4.83
CA SER A 155 5.57 8.24 5.03
C SER A 155 4.83 9.53 4.67
N HIS A 156 5.01 10.55 5.51
CA HIS A 156 4.52 11.88 5.19
C HIS A 156 5.33 12.43 4.01
N LEU A 157 4.63 12.82 2.95
CA LEU A 157 5.27 13.47 1.80
C LEU A 157 5.65 14.89 2.19
N VAL A 158 6.94 15.11 2.44
CA VAL A 158 7.44 16.39 2.96
C VAL A 158 7.82 17.36 1.84
N ASN A 159 8.31 16.84 0.69
CA ASN A 159 8.83 17.67 -0.39
C ASN A 159 8.12 17.44 -1.73
N GLU A 160 8.33 18.36 -2.67
CA GLU A 160 7.70 18.34 -3.99
C GLU A 160 8.15 17.12 -4.82
N GLN A 161 9.37 16.66 -4.69
CA GLN A 161 9.88 15.50 -5.42
C GLN A 161 9.16 14.22 -5.01
N GLU A 162 8.91 14.02 -3.71
CA GLU A 162 8.14 12.89 -3.19
C GLU A 162 6.68 12.93 -3.68
N GLN A 163 6.08 14.13 -3.75
CA GLN A 163 4.74 14.30 -4.29
C GLN A 163 4.67 13.94 -5.78
N ILE A 164 5.63 14.41 -6.59
CA ILE A 164 5.73 14.09 -8.02
C ILE A 164 5.91 12.59 -8.21
N LEU A 165 6.75 11.94 -7.41
CA LEU A 165 6.97 10.50 -7.48
C LEU A 165 5.69 9.72 -7.16
N LEU A 166 4.95 10.10 -6.10
CA LEU A 166 3.65 9.50 -5.77
C LEU A 166 2.65 9.65 -6.93
N LEU A 167 2.57 10.84 -7.53
CA LEU A 167 1.67 11.09 -8.66
C LEU A 167 2.01 10.22 -9.87
N ASN A 168 3.30 10.12 -10.21
CA ASN A 168 3.77 9.28 -11.31
C ASN A 168 3.42 7.81 -11.06
N GLN A 169 3.66 7.30 -9.87
CA GLN A 169 3.33 5.93 -9.50
C GLN A 169 1.83 5.68 -9.49
N LEU A 170 1.02 6.62 -8.97
CA LEU A 170 -0.44 6.51 -8.99
C LEU A 170 -0.98 6.41 -10.41
N PHE A 171 -0.54 7.31 -11.30
CA PHE A 171 -1.03 7.31 -12.67
C PHE A 171 -0.45 6.19 -13.55
N ALA A 172 0.59 5.50 -13.09
CA ALA A 172 1.08 4.26 -13.68
C ALA A 172 0.29 3.01 -13.22
N CYS A 173 -0.52 3.10 -12.16
CA CYS A 173 -1.40 2.01 -11.72
C CYS A 173 -2.44 1.66 -12.79
N LYS A 174 -2.85 0.39 -12.84
CA LYS A 174 -3.93 -0.10 -13.72
C LYS A 174 -5.24 0.62 -13.46
N ASP A 175 -5.51 0.93 -12.18
CA ASP A 175 -6.65 1.74 -11.76
C ASP A 175 -6.19 2.87 -10.84
N SER A 176 -5.98 4.06 -11.40
CA SER A 176 -5.57 5.23 -10.62
C SER A 176 -6.73 5.95 -9.92
N LYS A 177 -7.99 5.56 -10.20
CA LYS A 177 -9.19 6.28 -9.73
C LYS A 177 -9.72 5.78 -8.41
N PHE A 178 -9.59 4.46 -8.14
CA PHE A 178 -10.19 3.81 -6.99
C PHE A 178 -9.16 3.02 -6.18
N THR A 179 -9.36 3.00 -4.85
CA THR A 179 -8.62 2.08 -3.96
C THR A 179 -9.05 0.63 -4.22
N PRO A 180 -8.31 -0.38 -3.68
CA PRO A 180 -8.75 -1.77 -3.76
C PRO A 180 -10.14 -2.04 -3.15
N GLU A 181 -10.61 -1.16 -2.25
CA GLU A 181 -11.96 -1.18 -1.66
C GLU A 181 -12.97 -0.33 -2.45
N ASN A 182 -12.66 0.05 -3.68
CA ASN A 182 -13.54 0.86 -4.54
C ASN A 182 -13.88 2.27 -4.00
N LYS A 183 -12.99 2.88 -3.19
CA LYS A 183 -13.15 4.26 -2.71
C LYS A 183 -12.41 5.21 -3.65
N LYS A 184 -13.02 6.33 -4.06
CA LYS A 184 -12.38 7.34 -4.93
C LYS A 184 -11.08 7.85 -4.30
N ILE A 185 -10.00 7.86 -5.07
CA ILE A 185 -8.67 8.35 -4.68
C ILE A 185 -8.58 9.86 -4.83
N TYR A 186 -9.16 10.41 -5.89
CA TYR A 186 -9.17 11.83 -6.16
C TYR A 186 -10.54 12.34 -6.62
N ILE A 187 -10.71 13.64 -6.51
CA ILE A 187 -11.86 14.36 -7.03
C ILE A 187 -11.40 15.45 -8.00
N GLN A 188 -12.29 15.78 -8.94
CA GLN A 188 -12.15 16.86 -9.91
C GLN A 188 -13.16 17.94 -9.53
N PRO A 189 -12.76 19.06 -8.92
CA PRO A 189 -13.68 20.11 -8.53
C PRO A 189 -14.12 20.97 -9.73
N HIS A 190 -14.99 20.46 -10.57
CA HIS A 190 -15.51 21.17 -11.75
C HIS A 190 -16.11 22.55 -11.41
N ILE A 191 -16.71 22.68 -10.23
CA ILE A 191 -17.32 23.94 -9.78
C ILE A 191 -16.25 25.02 -9.54
N LEU A 192 -15.10 24.67 -8.96
CA LEU A 192 -14.00 25.62 -8.73
C LEU A 192 -13.39 26.12 -10.03
N VAL A 193 -13.27 25.27 -11.04
CA VAL A 193 -12.77 25.66 -12.38
C VAL A 193 -13.74 26.59 -13.09
N GLN A 194 -15.05 26.35 -12.98
CA GLN A 194 -16.07 27.22 -13.55
C GLN A 194 -16.11 28.59 -12.87
N LEU A 195 -16.00 28.64 -11.53
CA LEU A 195 -15.94 29.89 -10.78
C LEU A 195 -14.67 30.70 -11.06
N LEU A 196 -13.52 30.04 -11.23
CA LEU A 196 -12.27 30.71 -11.59
C LEU A 196 -12.32 31.25 -13.02
N ASN A 197 -12.92 30.51 -13.96
CA ASN A 197 -13.09 30.99 -15.32
C ASN A 197 -14.11 32.13 -15.42
N HIS A 198 -15.17 32.15 -14.59
CA HIS A 198 -16.13 33.26 -14.55
C HIS A 198 -15.55 34.53 -13.90
N ASN A 199 -14.72 34.40 -12.87
CA ASN A 199 -14.13 35.57 -12.19
C ASN A 199 -12.91 36.15 -12.90
N LEU A 200 -12.25 35.40 -13.80
CA LEU A 200 -11.13 35.90 -14.63
C LEU A 200 -11.60 36.75 -15.83
N ILE A 201 -12.91 36.80 -16.11
CA ILE A 201 -13.49 37.64 -17.17
C ILE A 201 -13.74 39.08 -16.67
N TYR A 202 -13.65 39.32 -15.35
CA TYR A 202 -13.91 40.61 -14.72
C TYR A 202 -12.68 41.23 -14.02
N LEU A 203 -11.47 40.73 -14.27
CA LEU A 203 -10.19 41.33 -13.91
C LEU A 203 -9.39 41.68 -15.17
#